data_69fb105a7943e494f13872c8d4662ce9
#
_entry.id   69fb105a7943e494f13872c8d4662ce9
#
_cell.length_a   1.000
_cell.length_b   1.000
_cell.length_c   1.000
_cell.angle_alpha   90.00
_cell.angle_beta   90.00
_cell.angle_gamma   90.00
#
_symmetry.space_group_name_H-M   'P 1'
#
loop_
_entity.id
_entity.type
_entity.pdbx_description
1 polymer ?
#
loop_
_entity_poly.entity_id
_entity_poly.type
_entity_poly.pdbx_seq_one_letter_code
_entity_poly.pdbx_strand_id
1 'polypeptide(L)'
;LAEAESSQASTSEYSQMMLKEEVGPDDVAEVVEAWTGIPAGRMLESEGQKLLRMEEELAHNVVGQEDAVKAVSDAVRRARAGVADPNRPLGSFLFLGPTGVGKTELAKALAQFLFDDKHAITRIDMSEYGEKHSVARLIGAPPGYVGYESGGQLTEAIRRRPYSVILFDEVEKAHPDVFDVLLQVLDEGRLTDGQ
;
A
#
# COMPACT_ATOMS: atom_id res chain seq x y z
N LEU A 1 32.57 -44.14 21.53
CA LEU A 1 32.58 -43.56 20.17
C LEU A 1 31.18 -43.02 19.80
N ALA A 2 30.09 -43.78 20.00
CA ALA A 2 28.73 -43.38 19.67
C ALA A 2 28.21 -42.15 20.50
N GLU A 3 28.62 -42.01 21.77
CA GLU A 3 28.26 -40.86 22.61
C GLU A 3 29.00 -39.56 22.20
N ALA A 4 30.18 -39.65 21.64
CA ALA A 4 30.93 -38.51 21.14
C ALA A 4 30.35 -37.99 19.82
N GLU A 5 29.85 -38.84 18.94
CA GLU A 5 29.19 -38.48 17.68
C GLU A 5 27.81 -37.82 17.92
N SER A 6 27.04 -38.27 18.93
CA SER A 6 25.77 -37.63 19.26
C SER A 6 25.94 -36.23 19.89
N SER A 7 27.01 -36.00 20.64
CA SER A 7 27.37 -34.68 21.16
C SER A 7 27.81 -33.69 20.08
N GLN A 8 28.54 -34.16 19.06
CA GLN A 8 28.93 -33.31 17.94
C GLN A 8 27.75 -32.92 17.03
N ALA A 9 26.82 -33.85 16.80
CA ALA A 9 25.62 -33.56 16.01
C ALA A 9 24.72 -32.49 16.68
N SER A 10 24.50 -32.62 18.01
CA SER A 10 23.70 -31.63 18.74
C SER A 10 24.38 -30.24 18.83
N THR A 11 25.71 -30.18 18.89
CA THR A 11 26.44 -28.92 18.92
C THR A 11 26.43 -28.26 17.52
N SER A 12 26.45 -29.05 16.44
CA SER A 12 26.33 -28.55 15.07
C SER A 12 24.95 -27.95 14.77
N GLU A 13 23.85 -28.56 15.24
CA GLU A 13 22.50 -28.02 15.10
C GLU A 13 22.30 -26.73 15.88
N TYR A 14 22.84 -26.63 17.09
CA TYR A 14 22.79 -25.39 17.89
C TYR A 14 23.64 -24.26 17.31
N SER A 15 24.77 -24.57 16.66
CA SER A 15 25.59 -23.57 15.96
C SER A 15 24.94 -23.05 14.69
N GLN A 16 24.18 -23.90 13.97
CA GLN A 16 23.42 -23.45 12.78
C GLN A 16 22.26 -22.53 13.12
N MET A 17 21.75 -22.57 14.35
CA MET A 17 20.68 -21.67 14.81
C MET A 17 21.18 -20.27 15.23
N MET A 18 22.48 -20.09 15.50
CA MET A 18 22.99 -18.84 16.08
C MET A 18 23.83 -17.94 15.16
N LEU A 19 24.43 -18.48 14.09
CA LEU A 19 25.25 -17.72 13.17
C LEU A 19 25.15 -18.32 11.76
N LYS A 20 24.40 -17.65 10.89
CA LYS A 20 24.49 -17.91 9.46
C LYS A 20 25.83 -17.36 8.96
N GLU A 21 26.68 -18.22 8.40
CA GLU A 21 27.99 -17.82 7.85
C GLU A 21 27.86 -17.09 6.51
N GLU A 22 26.73 -17.25 5.82
CA GLU A 22 26.46 -16.64 4.52
C GLU A 22 25.17 -15.81 4.58
N VAL A 23 25.23 -14.59 4.02
CA VAL A 23 24.05 -13.73 3.84
C VAL A 23 23.33 -14.17 2.58
N GLY A 24 22.17 -14.77 2.76
CA GLY A 24 21.30 -15.18 1.66
C GLY A 24 20.32 -14.07 1.22
N PRO A 25 19.59 -14.30 0.09
CA PRO A 25 18.52 -13.39 -0.34
C PRO A 25 17.45 -13.17 0.73
N ASP A 26 17.15 -14.19 1.54
CA ASP A 26 16.18 -14.12 2.64
C ASP A 26 16.62 -13.15 3.74
N ASP A 27 17.90 -13.12 4.08
CA ASP A 27 18.43 -12.23 5.10
C ASP A 27 18.40 -10.76 4.64
N VAL A 28 18.70 -10.52 3.36
CA VAL A 28 18.56 -9.19 2.74
C VAL A 28 17.10 -8.76 2.72
N ALA A 29 16.21 -9.68 2.39
CA ALA A 29 14.79 -9.45 2.35
C ALA A 29 14.26 -9.05 3.75
N GLU A 30 14.67 -9.76 4.82
CA GLU A 30 14.29 -9.45 6.21
C GLU A 30 14.74 -8.06 6.65
N VAL A 31 15.96 -7.63 6.27
CA VAL A 31 16.48 -6.29 6.57
C VAL A 31 15.67 -5.21 5.82
N VAL A 32 15.36 -5.45 4.55
CA VAL A 32 14.52 -4.56 3.73
C VAL A 32 13.12 -4.43 4.35
N GLU A 33 12.52 -5.54 4.80
CA GLU A 33 11.24 -5.52 5.49
C GLU A 33 11.29 -4.67 6.77
N ALA A 34 12.32 -4.85 7.58
CA ALA A 34 12.49 -4.09 8.82
C ALA A 34 12.64 -2.57 8.56
N TRP A 35 13.24 -2.17 7.45
CA TRP A 35 13.48 -0.77 7.11
C TRP A 35 12.31 -0.10 6.38
N THR A 36 11.64 -0.84 5.51
CA THR A 36 10.61 -0.28 4.61
C THR A 36 9.18 -0.62 5.03
N GLY A 37 9.03 -1.63 5.90
CA GLY A 37 7.73 -2.21 6.25
C GLY A 37 7.08 -3.01 5.11
N ILE A 38 7.85 -3.34 4.05
CA ILE A 38 7.39 -4.17 2.94
C ILE A 38 7.70 -5.63 3.26
N PRO A 39 6.71 -6.54 3.32
CA PRO A 39 6.93 -7.96 3.61
C PRO A 39 7.84 -8.61 2.58
N ALA A 40 9.05 -8.92 2.98
CA ALA A 40 10.10 -9.36 2.10
C ALA A 40 10.04 -10.86 1.77
N GLY A 41 9.40 -11.67 2.60
CA GLY A 41 9.24 -13.10 2.35
C GLY A 41 8.50 -13.42 1.05
N ARG A 42 7.64 -12.50 0.57
CA ARG A 42 6.97 -12.60 -0.73
C ARG A 42 7.76 -12.02 -1.90
N MET A 43 8.84 -11.30 -1.66
CA MET A 43 9.72 -10.82 -2.74
C MET A 43 10.44 -12.00 -3.44
N LEU A 44 10.50 -13.16 -2.81
CA LEU A 44 11.11 -14.38 -3.34
C LEU A 44 10.16 -15.21 -4.21
N GLU A 45 8.85 -15.05 -4.04
CA GLU A 45 7.88 -15.57 -5.00
C GLU A 45 7.97 -14.72 -6.27
N SER A 46 8.07 -15.36 -7.45
CA SER A 46 8.13 -14.58 -8.68
C SER A 46 6.89 -13.67 -8.74
N GLU A 47 7.09 -12.37 -8.75
CA GLU A 47 6.03 -11.34 -8.71
C GLU A 47 4.98 -11.61 -9.81
N GLY A 48 5.42 -12.16 -10.94
CA GLY A 48 4.54 -12.57 -12.02
C GLY A 48 3.55 -13.67 -11.63
N GLN A 49 3.98 -14.68 -10.87
CA GLN A 49 3.06 -15.76 -10.43
C GLN A 49 2.02 -15.24 -9.43
N LYS A 50 2.43 -14.36 -8.52
CA LYS A 50 1.52 -13.70 -7.59
C LYS A 50 0.46 -12.88 -8.33
N LEU A 51 0.86 -12.08 -9.32
CA LEU A 51 -0.05 -11.26 -10.12
C LEU A 51 -1.04 -12.09 -10.96
N LEU A 52 -0.67 -13.30 -11.40
CA LEU A 52 -1.57 -14.19 -12.11
C LEU A 52 -2.73 -14.69 -11.23
N ARG A 53 -2.49 -14.89 -9.93
CA ARG A 53 -3.52 -15.35 -8.96
C ARG A 53 -4.30 -14.21 -8.30
N MET A 54 -4.01 -12.95 -8.65
CA MET A 54 -4.58 -11.78 -8.01
C MET A 54 -6.12 -11.78 -7.99
N GLU A 55 -6.75 -12.15 -9.11
CA GLU A 55 -8.21 -12.18 -9.21
C GLU A 55 -8.83 -13.21 -8.25
N GLU A 56 -8.24 -14.39 -8.15
CA GLU A 56 -8.70 -15.44 -7.23
C GLU A 56 -8.56 -15.00 -5.78
N GLU A 57 -7.43 -14.42 -5.41
CA GLU A 57 -7.18 -13.95 -4.05
C GLU A 57 -8.11 -12.79 -3.66
N LEU A 58 -8.35 -11.84 -4.55
CA LEU A 58 -9.30 -10.75 -4.31
C LEU A 58 -10.74 -11.26 -4.23
N ALA A 59 -11.13 -12.20 -5.08
CA ALA A 59 -12.48 -12.79 -5.11
C ALA A 59 -12.82 -13.57 -3.83
N HIS A 60 -11.83 -14.11 -3.12
CA HIS A 60 -12.03 -14.73 -1.81
C HIS A 60 -12.57 -13.75 -0.77
N ASN A 61 -12.14 -12.49 -0.83
CA ASN A 61 -12.52 -11.45 0.11
C ASN A 61 -13.74 -10.64 -0.36
N VAL A 62 -13.96 -10.55 -1.68
CA VAL A 62 -15.00 -9.70 -2.28
C VAL A 62 -15.85 -10.54 -3.23
N VAL A 63 -16.98 -10.97 -2.74
CA VAL A 63 -17.91 -11.86 -3.47
C VAL A 63 -18.87 -11.04 -4.33
N GLY A 64 -19.09 -11.48 -5.57
CA GLY A 64 -20.11 -10.91 -6.46
C GLY A 64 -19.72 -9.55 -7.08
N GLN A 65 -18.41 -9.26 -7.21
CA GLN A 65 -17.88 -8.04 -7.83
C GLN A 65 -16.76 -8.39 -8.84
N GLU A 66 -17.01 -9.38 -9.69
CA GLU A 66 -16.02 -9.93 -10.62
C GLU A 66 -15.45 -8.86 -11.56
N ASP A 67 -16.29 -7.96 -12.08
CA ASP A 67 -15.88 -6.89 -12.98
C ASP A 67 -14.93 -5.89 -12.27
N ALA A 68 -15.23 -5.54 -11.03
CA ALA A 68 -14.38 -4.64 -10.25
C ALA A 68 -13.05 -5.29 -9.89
N VAL A 69 -13.08 -6.56 -9.47
CA VAL A 69 -11.87 -7.35 -9.16
C VAL A 69 -10.99 -7.47 -10.39
N LYS A 70 -11.56 -7.78 -11.55
CA LYS A 70 -10.84 -7.88 -12.82
C LYS A 70 -10.24 -6.54 -13.24
N ALA A 71 -11.00 -5.45 -13.19
CA ALA A 71 -10.53 -4.12 -13.58
C ALA A 71 -9.34 -3.68 -12.72
N VAL A 72 -9.38 -3.92 -11.41
CA VAL A 72 -8.28 -3.62 -10.48
C VAL A 72 -7.07 -4.48 -10.78
N SER A 73 -7.26 -5.79 -10.97
CA SER A 73 -6.18 -6.73 -11.27
C SER A 73 -5.47 -6.40 -12.58
N ASP A 74 -6.23 -6.08 -13.61
CA ASP A 74 -5.66 -5.69 -14.91
C ASP A 74 -4.88 -4.38 -14.85
N ALA A 75 -5.32 -3.40 -14.05
CA ALA A 75 -4.60 -2.15 -13.89
C ALA A 75 -3.29 -2.36 -13.12
N VAL A 76 -3.29 -3.15 -12.06
CA VAL A 76 -2.08 -3.48 -11.31
C VAL A 76 -1.09 -4.27 -12.17
N ARG A 77 -1.57 -5.25 -12.95
CA ARG A 77 -0.71 -6.00 -13.90
C ARG A 77 -0.06 -5.08 -14.93
N ARG A 78 -0.81 -4.14 -15.53
CA ARG A 78 -0.26 -3.17 -16.48
C ARG A 78 0.81 -2.29 -15.83
N ALA A 79 0.57 -1.81 -14.62
CA ALA A 79 1.54 -0.98 -13.90
C ALA A 79 2.84 -1.76 -13.61
N ARG A 80 2.73 -3.00 -13.17
CA ARG A 80 3.88 -3.87 -12.85
C ARG A 80 4.62 -4.39 -14.09
N ALA A 81 3.95 -4.46 -15.24
CA ALA A 81 4.59 -4.77 -16.53
C ALA A 81 5.44 -3.62 -17.10
N GLY A 82 5.56 -2.50 -16.39
CA GLY A 82 6.35 -1.34 -16.84
C GLY A 82 5.69 -0.51 -17.93
N VAL A 83 4.40 -0.72 -18.20
CA VAL A 83 3.64 0.05 -19.20
C VAL A 83 3.15 1.39 -18.62
N ALA A 84 3.05 1.49 -17.29
CA ALA A 84 2.65 2.71 -16.60
C ALA A 84 3.86 3.60 -16.27
N ASP A 85 3.61 4.91 -16.18
CA ASP A 85 4.61 5.88 -15.72
C ASP A 85 4.98 5.60 -14.26
N PRO A 86 6.28 5.41 -13.94
CA PRO A 86 6.73 5.11 -12.58
C PRO A 86 6.48 6.25 -11.58
N ASN A 87 6.24 7.47 -12.06
CA ASN A 87 5.93 8.61 -11.20
C ASN A 87 4.44 8.71 -10.84
N ARG A 88 3.58 7.87 -11.45
CA ARG A 88 2.14 7.86 -11.19
C ARG A 88 1.78 6.74 -10.21
N PRO A 89 0.63 6.84 -9.54
CA PRO A 89 0.08 5.73 -8.76
C PRO A 89 -0.03 4.46 -9.61
N LEU A 90 0.14 3.28 -8.99
CA LEU A 90 -0.05 1.98 -9.68
C LEU A 90 -1.42 1.84 -10.35
N GLY A 91 -2.42 2.49 -9.81
CA GLY A 91 -3.76 2.59 -10.36
C GLY A 91 -4.61 3.55 -9.54
N SER A 92 -5.54 4.20 -10.20
CA SER A 92 -6.58 5.01 -9.58
C SER A 92 -7.94 4.49 -10.02
N PHE A 93 -8.85 4.31 -9.05
CA PHE A 93 -10.14 3.67 -9.26
C PHE A 93 -11.24 4.49 -8.62
N LEU A 94 -12.33 4.65 -9.34
CA LEU A 94 -13.56 5.23 -8.82
C LEU A 94 -14.62 4.12 -8.71
N PHE A 95 -15.02 3.80 -7.49
CA PHE A 95 -16.06 2.81 -7.23
C PHE A 95 -17.40 3.50 -6.97
N LEU A 96 -18.34 3.31 -7.87
CA LEU A 96 -19.71 3.82 -7.76
C LEU A 96 -20.65 2.70 -7.35
N GLY A 97 -21.54 2.97 -6.42
CA GLY A 97 -22.54 2.00 -5.97
C GLY A 97 -23.06 2.27 -4.56
N PRO A 98 -24.15 1.61 -4.16
CA PRO A 98 -24.76 1.77 -2.85
C PRO A 98 -23.83 1.31 -1.72
N THR A 99 -24.19 1.66 -0.49
CA THR A 99 -23.48 1.21 0.70
C THR A 99 -23.58 -0.31 0.86
N GLY A 100 -22.51 -0.96 1.34
CA GLY A 100 -22.50 -2.40 1.64
C GLY A 100 -22.14 -3.32 0.47
N VAL A 101 -21.88 -2.81 -0.74
CA VAL A 101 -21.53 -3.64 -1.91
C VAL A 101 -20.05 -4.07 -1.95
N GLY A 102 -19.24 -3.75 -0.94
CA GLY A 102 -17.86 -4.22 -0.85
C GLY A 102 -16.78 -3.23 -1.29
N LYS A 103 -17.09 -1.96 -1.59
CA LYS A 103 -16.10 -0.95 -2.05
C LYS A 103 -14.88 -0.84 -1.13
N THR A 104 -15.12 -0.66 0.17
CA THR A 104 -14.06 -0.57 1.18
C THR A 104 -13.33 -1.90 1.39
N GLU A 105 -14.05 -3.01 1.27
CA GLU A 105 -13.47 -4.35 1.43
C GLU A 105 -12.52 -4.69 0.29
N LEU A 106 -12.84 -4.28 -0.94
CA LEU A 106 -11.94 -4.44 -2.09
C LEU A 106 -10.64 -3.64 -1.89
N ALA A 107 -10.71 -2.41 -1.33
CA ALA A 107 -9.52 -1.63 -1.01
C ALA A 107 -8.64 -2.31 0.05
N LYS A 108 -9.23 -2.93 1.08
CA LYS A 108 -8.49 -3.70 2.10
C LYS A 108 -7.89 -4.98 1.52
N ALA A 109 -8.64 -5.70 0.69
CA ALA A 109 -8.15 -6.89 0.01
C ALA A 109 -6.97 -6.55 -0.91
N LEU A 110 -7.03 -5.41 -1.59
CA LEU A 110 -5.94 -4.91 -2.42
C LEU A 110 -4.70 -4.57 -1.58
N ALA A 111 -4.86 -3.91 -0.43
CA ALA A 111 -3.75 -3.61 0.48
C ALA A 111 -3.09 -4.91 1.00
N GLN A 112 -3.91 -5.88 1.42
CA GLN A 112 -3.43 -7.21 1.84
C GLN A 112 -2.67 -7.92 0.71
N PHE A 113 -3.17 -7.84 -0.51
CA PHE A 113 -2.53 -8.49 -1.65
C PHE A 113 -1.19 -7.83 -2.02
N LEU A 114 -1.15 -6.50 -2.11
CA LEU A 114 0.02 -5.76 -2.56
C LEU A 114 1.13 -5.69 -1.51
N PHE A 115 0.74 -5.50 -0.23
CA PHE A 115 1.67 -5.15 0.85
C PHE A 115 1.70 -6.19 1.98
N ASP A 116 0.95 -7.27 1.85
CA ASP A 116 0.77 -8.33 2.87
C ASP A 116 0.29 -7.81 4.25
N ASP A 117 -0.28 -6.61 4.23
CA ASP A 117 -0.83 -5.94 5.40
C ASP A 117 -2.18 -5.29 5.07
N LYS A 118 -3.27 -5.82 5.63
CA LYS A 118 -4.61 -5.24 5.51
C LYS A 118 -4.73 -3.83 6.11
N HIS A 119 -3.75 -3.42 6.93
CA HIS A 119 -3.67 -2.08 7.52
C HIS A 119 -2.79 -1.13 6.70
N ALA A 120 -2.18 -1.59 5.59
CA ALA A 120 -1.50 -0.73 4.62
C ALA A 120 -2.51 0.08 3.79
N ILE A 121 -3.49 0.68 4.48
CA ILE A 121 -4.55 1.51 3.91
C ILE A 121 -4.67 2.81 4.71
N THR A 122 -4.64 3.93 4.02
CA THR A 122 -4.94 5.24 4.57
C THR A 122 -6.35 5.63 4.15
N ARG A 123 -7.29 5.64 5.08
CA ARG A 123 -8.67 6.08 4.82
C ARG A 123 -8.83 7.55 5.17
N ILE A 124 -9.35 8.31 4.23
CA ILE A 124 -9.69 9.74 4.39
C ILE A 124 -11.18 9.89 4.10
N ASP A 125 -11.93 10.34 5.10
CA ASP A 125 -13.37 10.63 4.98
C ASP A 125 -13.53 12.01 4.34
N MET A 126 -14.01 12.04 3.11
CA MET A 126 -14.13 13.29 2.35
C MET A 126 -15.31 14.16 2.82
N SER A 127 -16.20 13.65 3.68
CA SER A 127 -17.23 14.45 4.31
C SER A 127 -16.66 15.53 5.25
N GLU A 128 -15.45 15.32 5.78
CA GLU A 128 -14.73 16.31 6.58
C GLU A 128 -14.13 17.46 5.74
N TYR A 129 -14.15 17.33 4.41
CA TYR A 129 -13.53 18.24 3.44
C TYR A 129 -14.56 18.94 2.55
N GLY A 130 -15.78 19.14 3.05
CA GLY A 130 -16.86 19.84 2.35
C GLY A 130 -16.68 21.37 2.27
N GLU A 131 -15.76 21.95 3.02
CA GLU A 131 -15.51 23.38 3.03
C GLU A 131 -14.22 23.75 2.30
N LYS A 132 -14.17 24.96 1.70
CA LYS A 132 -13.01 25.45 0.95
C LYS A 132 -11.70 25.44 1.78
N HIS A 133 -11.78 25.76 3.06
CA HIS A 133 -10.61 25.81 3.95
C HIS A 133 -10.04 24.42 4.27
N SER A 134 -10.78 23.38 4.01
CA SER A 134 -10.35 22.00 4.29
C SER A 134 -9.26 21.50 3.36
N VAL A 135 -9.08 22.11 2.18
CA VAL A 135 -7.96 21.79 1.27
C VAL A 135 -6.61 21.93 1.99
N ALA A 136 -6.41 23.02 2.75
CA ALA A 136 -5.18 23.24 3.51
C ALA A 136 -4.95 22.17 4.60
N ARG A 137 -6.01 21.56 5.14
CA ARG A 137 -5.88 20.43 6.07
C ARG A 137 -5.42 19.15 5.35
N LEU A 138 -5.79 18.99 4.09
CA LEU A 138 -5.45 17.80 3.32
C LEU A 138 -3.98 17.79 2.88
N ILE A 139 -3.49 18.92 2.34
CA ILE A 139 -2.15 19.03 1.73
C ILE A 139 -1.16 19.88 2.52
N GLY A 140 -1.59 20.50 3.61
CA GLY A 140 -0.78 21.46 4.39
C GLY A 140 -1.14 22.91 4.07
N ALA A 141 -0.94 23.79 5.06
CA ALA A 141 -1.16 25.22 4.90
C ALA A 141 0.12 25.91 4.40
N PRO A 142 0.01 26.95 3.55
CA PRO A 142 1.17 27.74 3.15
C PRO A 142 1.80 28.47 4.33
N PRO A 143 3.09 28.87 4.24
CA PRO A 143 3.76 29.65 5.26
C PRO A 143 2.96 30.89 5.71
N GLY A 144 2.81 31.06 7.02
CA GLY A 144 2.08 32.19 7.61
C GLY A 144 0.59 31.96 7.85
N TYR A 145 0.04 30.80 7.48
CA TYR A 145 -1.34 30.42 7.79
C TYR A 145 -1.42 29.51 9.01
N VAL A 146 -2.56 29.52 9.68
CA VAL A 146 -2.85 28.64 10.83
C VAL A 146 -2.83 27.17 10.34
N GLY A 147 -2.05 26.34 11.04
CA GLY A 147 -1.90 24.91 10.67
C GLY A 147 -0.65 24.59 9.84
N TYR A 148 0.19 25.56 9.51
CA TYR A 148 1.45 25.34 8.79
C TYR A 148 2.35 24.29 9.45
N GLU A 149 2.49 24.32 10.80
CA GLU A 149 3.36 23.37 11.52
C GLU A 149 2.81 21.92 11.55
N SER A 150 1.55 21.72 11.22
CA SER A 150 0.91 20.41 11.36
C SER A 150 1.12 19.49 10.15
N GLY A 151 1.58 20.04 9.00
CA GLY A 151 1.58 19.32 7.73
C GLY A 151 0.19 18.97 7.20
N GLY A 152 0.10 18.47 5.98
CA GLY A 152 -1.17 17.99 5.43
C GLY A 152 -1.48 16.56 5.86
N GLN A 153 -2.75 16.26 6.09
CA GLN A 153 -3.16 14.93 6.54
C GLN A 153 -2.82 13.85 5.50
N LEU A 154 -2.99 14.14 4.22
CA LEU A 154 -2.63 13.24 3.13
C LEU A 154 -1.12 13.15 2.94
N THR A 155 -0.41 14.29 2.91
CA THR A 155 1.03 14.35 2.71
C THR A 155 1.78 13.63 3.83
N GLU A 156 1.39 13.86 5.08
CA GLU A 156 1.96 13.17 6.24
C GLU A 156 1.67 11.67 6.24
N ALA A 157 0.46 11.26 5.85
CA ALA A 157 0.11 9.84 5.77
C ALA A 157 0.97 9.11 4.74
N ILE A 158 1.16 9.71 3.54
CA ILE A 158 2.00 9.16 2.47
C ILE A 158 3.48 9.16 2.89
N ARG A 159 3.96 10.22 3.55
CA ARG A 159 5.34 10.29 4.04
C ARG A 159 5.66 9.19 5.05
N ARG A 160 4.72 8.89 5.95
CA ARG A 160 4.88 7.83 6.96
C ARG A 160 4.76 6.42 6.38
N ARG A 161 3.88 6.24 5.38
CA ARG A 161 3.64 4.94 4.72
C ARG A 161 3.58 5.14 3.21
N PRO A 162 4.73 5.22 2.53
CA PRO A 162 4.79 5.45 1.08
C PRO A 162 4.19 4.30 0.26
N TYR A 163 4.17 3.09 0.82
CA TYR A 163 3.56 1.90 0.21
C TYR A 163 2.25 1.59 0.90
N SER A 164 1.17 2.18 0.39
CA SER A 164 -0.17 2.01 0.94
C SER A 164 -1.25 2.23 -0.11
N VAL A 165 -2.43 1.73 0.18
CA VAL A 165 -3.66 2.08 -0.56
C VAL A 165 -4.27 3.31 0.09
N ILE A 166 -4.56 4.35 -0.69
CA ILE A 166 -5.28 5.52 -0.21
C ILE A 166 -6.74 5.37 -0.60
N LEU A 167 -7.63 5.38 0.37
CA LEU A 167 -9.07 5.32 0.18
C LEU A 167 -9.71 6.67 0.53
N PHE A 168 -10.21 7.35 -0.49
CA PHE A 168 -11.07 8.52 -0.31
C PHE A 168 -12.53 8.06 -0.23
N ASP A 169 -13.11 8.09 0.97
CA ASP A 169 -14.49 7.66 1.19
C ASP A 169 -15.44 8.86 1.09
N GLU A 170 -16.67 8.64 0.60
CA GLU A 170 -17.71 9.65 0.42
C GLU A 170 -17.24 10.87 -0.42
N VAL A 171 -16.51 10.58 -1.49
CA VAL A 171 -15.83 11.58 -2.33
C VAL A 171 -16.79 12.65 -2.87
N GLU A 172 -18.07 12.33 -3.05
CA GLU A 172 -19.12 13.23 -3.51
C GLU A 172 -19.45 14.37 -2.52
N LYS A 173 -19.00 14.26 -1.27
CA LYS A 173 -19.21 15.28 -0.23
C LYS A 173 -18.08 16.31 -0.16
N ALA A 174 -16.98 16.07 -0.86
CA ALA A 174 -15.84 16.97 -0.88
C ALA A 174 -16.13 18.29 -1.60
N HIS A 175 -15.47 19.36 -1.16
CA HIS A 175 -15.49 20.63 -1.89
C HIS A 175 -14.82 20.47 -3.27
N PRO A 176 -15.31 21.17 -4.33
CA PRO A 176 -14.70 21.10 -5.66
C PRO A 176 -13.19 21.35 -5.68
N ASP A 177 -12.66 22.30 -4.93
CA ASP A 177 -11.22 22.60 -4.85
C ASP A 177 -10.38 21.41 -4.36
N VAL A 178 -10.97 20.45 -3.63
CA VAL A 178 -10.31 19.22 -3.22
C VAL A 178 -10.07 18.30 -4.43
N PHE A 179 -11.02 18.26 -5.37
CA PHE A 179 -10.86 17.47 -6.61
C PHE A 179 -9.68 17.97 -7.45
N ASP A 180 -9.44 19.27 -7.50
CA ASP A 180 -8.30 19.83 -8.25
C ASP A 180 -6.98 19.31 -7.70
N VAL A 181 -6.86 19.21 -6.36
CA VAL A 181 -5.68 18.62 -5.72
C VAL A 181 -5.56 17.13 -6.02
N LEU A 182 -6.67 16.39 -5.95
CA LEU A 182 -6.67 14.97 -6.27
C LEU A 182 -6.32 14.70 -7.73
N LEU A 183 -6.79 15.53 -8.67
CA LEU A 183 -6.44 15.45 -10.09
C LEU A 183 -4.93 15.63 -10.29
N GLN A 184 -4.30 16.57 -9.59
CA GLN A 184 -2.85 16.75 -9.66
C GLN A 184 -2.10 15.47 -9.23
N VAL A 185 -2.54 14.82 -8.14
CA VAL A 185 -1.95 13.55 -7.69
C VAL A 185 -2.12 12.44 -8.73
N LEU A 186 -3.30 12.36 -9.34
CA LEU A 186 -3.64 11.29 -10.28
C LEU A 186 -2.95 11.46 -11.64
N ASP A 187 -2.79 12.71 -12.10
CA ASP A 187 -2.20 13.02 -13.41
C ASP A 187 -0.68 13.14 -13.34
N GLU A 188 -0.16 13.88 -12.36
CA GLU A 188 1.27 14.20 -12.26
C GLU A 188 2.01 13.25 -11.33
N GLY A 189 1.29 12.48 -10.51
CA GLY A 189 1.87 11.61 -9.49
C GLY A 189 2.59 12.39 -8.38
N ARG A 190 2.32 13.67 -8.26
CA ARG A 190 2.97 14.58 -7.31
C ARG A 190 1.94 15.29 -6.47
N LEU A 191 2.28 15.44 -5.21
CA LEU A 191 1.56 16.31 -4.29
C LEU A 191 2.57 17.27 -3.69
N THR A 192 2.38 18.55 -3.93
CA THR A 192 3.23 19.58 -3.33
C THR A 192 2.68 19.87 -1.95
N ASP A 193 3.50 19.62 -0.93
CA ASP A 193 3.19 20.04 0.44
C ASP A 193 3.22 21.58 0.50
N GLY A 194 2.32 22.17 1.30
CA GLY A 194 2.32 23.60 1.55
C GLY A 194 3.49 24.09 2.41
N GLN A 195 4.33 23.15 2.89
CA GLN A 195 5.53 23.43 3.67
C GLN A 195 6.77 23.60 2.80
#